data_ae849caac1b7bdb0c60a6abc6c7f4b2b
#
_entry.id   ae849caac1b7bdb0c60a6abc6c7f4b2b
#
_cell.length_a   1.000
_cell.length_b   1.000
_cell.length_c   1.000
_cell.angle_alpha   90.00
_cell.angle_beta   90.00
_cell.angle_gamma   90.00
#
_symmetry.space_group_name_H-M   'P 1'
#
loop_
_entity.id
_entity.type
_entity.pdbx_description
1 polymer ?
#
loop_
_entity_poly.entity_id
_entity_poly.type
_entity_poly.pdbx_seq_one_letter_code
_entity_poly.pdbx_strand_id
1 'polypeptide(L)'
;ALRRAFSNVIENAFHYGKTIAVKLESDDNHLELAVDDDGPGIPADKRDDVFKAFYRVDGSRNKETGGVGLGLAIAKDVIVSHGGTITLGDSELGGLRVLISIPL
;
A
#
# COMPACT_ATOMS: atom_id res chain seq x y z
N ALA A 1 0.41 13.84 -8.18
CA ALA A 1 0.73 12.42 -8.34
C ALA A 1 1.00 11.73 -7.01
N LEU A 2 1.86 12.28 -6.14
CA LEU A 2 2.12 11.66 -4.82
C LEU A 2 0.88 11.59 -3.96
N ARG A 3 0.08 12.64 -3.95
CA ARG A 3 -1.16 12.67 -3.21
C ARG A 3 -2.07 11.50 -3.60
N ARG A 4 -2.17 11.24 -4.88
CA ARG A 4 -2.99 10.14 -5.39
C ARG A 4 -2.43 8.79 -4.99
N ALA A 5 -1.11 8.64 -5.04
CA ALA A 5 -0.47 7.40 -4.60
C ALA A 5 -0.75 7.13 -3.13
N PHE A 6 -0.62 8.14 -2.28
CA PHE A 6 -0.90 8.00 -0.85
C PHE A 6 -2.38 7.67 -0.62
N SER A 7 -3.29 8.36 -1.32
CA SER A 7 -4.72 8.07 -1.22
C SER A 7 -5.04 6.63 -1.62
N ASN A 8 -4.43 6.16 -2.69
CA ASN A 8 -4.64 4.77 -3.14
C ASN A 8 -4.20 3.76 -2.08
N VAL A 9 -3.07 4.00 -1.43
CA VAL A 9 -2.58 3.10 -0.38
C VAL A 9 -3.51 3.11 0.83
N ILE A 10 -3.94 4.30 1.24
CA ILE A 10 -4.83 4.44 2.39
C ILE A 10 -6.20 3.81 2.11
N GLU A 11 -6.75 4.05 0.94
CA GLU A 11 -8.02 3.44 0.54
C GLU A 11 -7.92 1.92 0.49
N ASN A 12 -6.80 1.40 0.03
CA ASN A 12 -6.56 -0.04 0.02
C ASN A 12 -6.58 -0.61 1.43
N ALA A 13 -5.96 0.08 2.38
CA ALA A 13 -5.97 -0.35 3.78
C ALA A 13 -7.38 -0.37 4.36
N PHE A 14 -8.18 0.65 4.08
CA PHE A 14 -9.59 0.68 4.51
C PHE A 14 -10.41 -0.42 3.88
N HIS A 15 -10.06 -0.84 2.68
CA HIS A 15 -10.78 -1.89 2.00
C HIS A 15 -10.64 -3.24 2.70
N TYR A 16 -9.48 -3.52 3.27
CA TYR A 16 -9.19 -4.80 3.90
C TYR A 16 -9.28 -4.78 5.42
N GLY A 17 -9.06 -3.63 6.04
CA GLY A 17 -9.03 -3.52 7.49
C GLY A 17 -10.15 -2.66 8.02
N LYS A 18 -10.55 -2.91 9.27
CA LYS A 18 -11.51 -2.07 9.98
C LYS A 18 -10.79 -0.95 10.72
N THR A 19 -9.60 -1.23 11.20
CA THR A 19 -8.75 -0.25 11.89
C THR A 19 -7.51 -0.04 11.07
N ILE A 20 -7.19 1.21 10.81
CA ILE A 20 -5.93 1.55 10.16
C ILE A 20 -5.19 2.60 10.97
N ALA A 21 -3.87 2.56 10.89
CA ALA A 21 -3.00 3.56 11.47
C ALA A 21 -2.10 4.12 10.38
N VAL A 22 -2.04 5.43 10.27
CA VAL A 22 -1.21 6.12 9.30
C VAL A 22 -0.18 6.93 10.05
N LYS A 23 1.09 6.72 9.74
CA LYS A 23 2.18 7.44 10.37
C LYS A 23 3.03 8.07 9.28
N LEU A 24 3.24 9.37 9.39
CA LEU A 24 4.06 10.13 8.47
C LEU A 24 5.22 10.73 9.23
N GLU A 25 6.43 10.43 8.76
CA GLU A 25 7.65 10.99 9.34
C GLU A 25 8.52 11.57 8.23
N SER A 26 9.23 12.62 8.53
CA SER A 26 10.16 13.21 7.58
C SER A 26 11.41 13.71 8.31
N ASP A 27 12.52 13.66 7.60
CA ASP A 27 13.76 14.32 8.00
C ASP A 27 14.25 15.15 6.82
N ASP A 28 15.50 15.62 6.87
CA ASP A 28 16.04 16.46 5.81
C ASP A 28 16.22 15.74 4.49
N ASN A 29 16.26 14.40 4.52
CA ASN A 29 16.62 13.60 3.36
C ASN A 29 15.49 12.71 2.85
N HIS A 30 14.52 12.38 3.70
CA HIS A 30 13.50 11.39 3.36
C HIS A 30 12.14 11.75 3.93
N LEU A 31 11.10 11.32 3.23
CA LEU A 31 9.73 11.28 3.73
C LEU A 31 9.33 9.82 3.82
N GLU A 32 8.81 9.38 4.97
CA GLU A 32 8.31 8.02 5.14
C GLU A 32 6.85 8.03 5.55
N LEU A 33 6.06 7.20 4.86
CA LEU A 33 4.65 6.99 5.19
C LEU A 33 4.45 5.50 5.48
N ALA A 34 3.94 5.19 6.66
CA ALA A 34 3.56 3.84 7.02
C ALA A 34 2.05 3.75 7.17
N VAL A 35 1.44 2.80 6.49
CA VAL A 35 0.01 2.54 6.58
C VAL A 35 -0.18 1.12 7.06
N ASP A 36 -0.70 0.98 8.28
CA ASP A 36 -0.94 -0.31 8.92
C ASP A 36 -2.43 -0.60 8.95
N ASP A 37 -2.80 -1.86 8.72
CA ASP A 37 -4.19 -2.29 8.84
C ASP A 37 -4.30 -3.56 9.69
N ASP A 38 -5.50 -3.87 10.11
CA ASP A 38 -5.83 -5.06 10.89
C ASP A 38 -6.52 -6.15 10.05
N GLY A 39 -6.40 -6.06 8.74
CA GLY A 39 -6.99 -7.02 7.82
C GLY A 39 -6.23 -8.34 7.77
N PRO A 40 -6.47 -9.14 6.74
CA PRO A 40 -5.86 -10.48 6.64
C PRO A 40 -4.38 -10.46 6.31
N GLY A 41 -3.82 -9.32 5.91
CA GLY A 41 -2.45 -9.25 5.46
C GLY A 41 -2.25 -9.89 4.09
N ILE A 42 -1.00 -9.96 3.66
CA ILE A 42 -0.63 -10.58 2.38
C ILE A 42 0.51 -11.55 2.65
N PRO A 43 0.37 -12.82 2.24
CA PRO A 43 1.47 -13.78 2.38
C PRO A 43 2.75 -13.26 1.73
N ALA A 44 3.89 -13.54 2.37
CA ALA A 44 5.17 -13.01 1.91
C ALA A 44 5.49 -13.38 0.45
N ASP A 45 5.11 -14.58 0.03
CA ASP A 45 5.36 -15.06 -1.32
C ASP A 45 4.46 -14.40 -2.38
N LYS A 46 3.45 -13.65 -1.95
CA LYS A 46 2.54 -12.96 -2.87
C LYS A 46 2.70 -11.46 -2.86
N ARG A 47 3.58 -10.93 -2.02
CA ARG A 47 3.71 -9.47 -1.87
C ARG A 47 4.18 -8.76 -3.14
N ASP A 48 5.06 -9.39 -3.91
CA ASP A 48 5.48 -8.79 -5.17
C ASP A 48 4.35 -8.77 -6.19
N ASP A 49 3.50 -9.79 -6.16
CA ASP A 49 2.42 -9.93 -7.13
C ASP A 49 1.34 -8.86 -6.98
N VAL A 50 1.12 -8.36 -5.77
CA VAL A 50 0.05 -7.39 -5.54
C VAL A 50 0.29 -6.05 -6.23
N PHE A 51 1.52 -5.79 -6.66
CA PHE A 51 1.84 -4.60 -7.44
C PHE A 51 1.54 -4.75 -8.92
N LYS A 52 1.16 -5.95 -9.36
CA LYS A 52 0.75 -6.17 -10.75
C LYS A 52 -0.66 -5.63 -10.95
N ALA A 53 -0.90 -5.03 -12.11
CA ALA A 53 -2.22 -4.52 -12.43
C ALA A 53 -3.26 -5.65 -12.37
N PHE A 54 -4.42 -5.33 -11.81
CA PHE A 54 -5.58 -6.23 -11.67
C PHE A 54 -5.37 -7.41 -10.73
N TYR A 55 -4.24 -7.49 -10.02
CA TYR A 55 -4.02 -8.54 -9.04
C TYR A 55 -4.92 -8.33 -7.80
N ARG A 56 -5.45 -9.42 -7.26
CA ARG A 56 -6.23 -9.41 -6.02
C ARG A 56 -5.81 -10.57 -5.16
N VAL A 57 -5.55 -10.30 -3.89
CA VAL A 57 -5.02 -11.28 -2.94
C VAL A 57 -5.99 -12.44 -2.71
N ASP A 58 -7.26 -12.13 -2.59
CA ASP A 58 -8.30 -13.11 -2.28
C ASP A 58 -8.88 -13.80 -3.51
N GLY A 59 -8.38 -13.46 -4.70
CA GLY A 59 -8.92 -13.97 -5.94
C GLY A 59 -10.34 -13.52 -6.23
N SER A 60 -10.82 -12.54 -5.50
CA SER A 60 -12.19 -12.05 -5.63
C SER A 60 -12.44 -11.47 -7.01
N ARG A 61 -13.63 -11.76 -7.53
CA ARG A 61 -14.11 -11.14 -8.76
C ARG A 61 -15.08 -10.02 -8.46
N ASN A 62 -15.17 -9.61 -7.22
CA ASN A 62 -16.09 -8.56 -6.82
C ASN A 62 -15.69 -7.25 -7.49
N LYS A 63 -16.57 -6.74 -8.32
CA LYS A 63 -16.35 -5.49 -9.06
C LYS A 63 -16.27 -4.28 -8.16
N GLU A 64 -16.84 -4.37 -6.97
CA GLU A 64 -16.78 -3.28 -6.00
C GLU A 64 -15.35 -3.07 -5.50
N THR A 65 -14.52 -4.09 -5.59
CA THR A 65 -13.12 -3.99 -5.23
C THR A 65 -12.22 -3.74 -6.44
N GLY A 66 -12.81 -3.48 -7.59
CA GLY A 66 -12.09 -3.40 -8.85
C GLY A 66 -10.93 -2.42 -8.87
N GLY A 67 -11.04 -1.32 -8.14
CA GLY A 67 -9.98 -0.34 -8.06
C GLY A 67 -8.77 -0.78 -7.24
N VAL A 68 -8.93 -1.76 -6.36
CA VAL A 68 -7.89 -2.18 -5.44
C VAL A 68 -6.71 -2.81 -6.18
N GLY A 69 -6.99 -3.66 -7.17
CA GLY A 69 -5.93 -4.30 -7.95
C GLY A 69 -5.08 -3.34 -8.76
N LEU A 70 -5.63 -2.15 -9.09
CA LEU A 70 -4.89 -1.11 -9.77
C LEU A 70 -4.26 -0.13 -8.80
N GLY A 71 -4.88 0.06 -7.63
CA GLY A 71 -4.46 1.08 -6.67
C GLY A 71 -3.01 0.95 -6.25
N LEU A 72 -2.58 -0.25 -5.87
CA LEU A 72 -1.19 -0.46 -5.44
C LEU A 72 -0.22 -0.40 -6.62
N ALA A 73 -0.61 -0.89 -7.80
CA ALA A 73 0.23 -0.79 -8.99
C ALA A 73 0.48 0.68 -9.38
N ILE A 74 -0.57 1.49 -9.37
CA ILE A 74 -0.46 2.93 -9.66
C ILE A 74 0.39 3.62 -8.60
N ALA A 75 0.18 3.29 -7.33
CA ALA A 75 0.95 3.88 -6.24
C ALA A 75 2.45 3.57 -6.41
N LYS A 76 2.78 2.32 -6.71
CA LYS A 76 4.17 1.93 -6.93
C LYS A 76 4.79 2.71 -8.07
N ASP A 77 4.10 2.81 -9.20
CA ASP A 77 4.62 3.55 -10.36
C ASP A 77 4.92 5.01 -10.00
N VAL A 78 4.03 5.66 -9.28
CA VAL A 78 4.24 7.05 -8.87
C VAL A 78 5.41 7.17 -7.90
N ILE A 79 5.47 6.29 -6.90
CA ILE A 79 6.55 6.33 -5.90
C ILE A 79 7.91 6.10 -6.55
N VAL A 80 8.00 5.10 -7.42
CA VAL A 80 9.25 4.80 -8.13
C VAL A 80 9.65 5.97 -9.04
N SER A 81 8.69 6.63 -9.68
CA SER A 81 8.99 7.77 -10.54
C SER A 81 9.53 8.96 -9.77
N HIS A 82 9.31 9.01 -8.46
CA HIS A 82 9.87 10.03 -7.57
C HIS A 82 11.16 9.56 -6.88
N GLY A 83 11.71 8.43 -7.31
CA GLY A 83 12.93 7.88 -6.73
C GLY A 83 12.72 7.15 -5.41
N GLY A 84 11.48 6.90 -5.05
CA GLY A 84 11.15 6.25 -3.78
C GLY A 84 10.95 4.75 -3.89
N THR A 85 10.63 4.15 -2.74
CA THR A 85 10.34 2.73 -2.62
C THR A 85 9.02 2.51 -1.91
N ILE A 86 8.37 1.40 -2.22
CA ILE A 86 7.19 0.94 -1.52
C ILE A 86 7.42 -0.53 -1.17
N THR A 87 7.23 -0.88 0.10
CA THR A 87 7.44 -2.23 0.60
C THR A 87 6.26 -2.67 1.44
N LEU A 88 6.06 -3.98 1.50
CA LEU A 88 4.99 -4.59 2.26
C LEU A 88 5.58 -5.45 3.36
N GLY A 89 4.95 -5.42 4.53
CA GLY A 89 5.38 -6.18 5.68
C GLY A 89 4.21 -6.52 6.58
N ASP A 90 4.50 -7.09 7.73
CA ASP A 90 3.49 -7.42 8.72
C ASP A 90 3.21 -6.21 9.60
N SER A 91 1.93 -5.94 9.83
CA SER A 91 1.51 -4.86 10.70
C SER A 91 1.41 -5.34 12.15
N GLU A 92 1.73 -4.45 13.08
CA GLU A 92 1.49 -4.69 14.50
C GLU A 92 0.01 -4.84 14.82
N LEU A 93 -0.85 -4.33 13.95
CA LEU A 93 -2.31 -4.49 14.08
C LEU A 93 -2.80 -5.86 13.63
N GLY A 94 -1.92 -6.70 13.11
CA GLY A 94 -2.25 -8.05 12.69
C GLY A 94 -2.43 -8.24 11.20
N GLY A 95 -2.45 -7.17 10.43
CA GLY A 95 -2.63 -7.21 8.99
C GLY A 95 -1.38 -6.80 8.22
N LEU A 96 -1.55 -5.89 7.29
CA LEU A 96 -0.49 -5.47 6.37
C LEU A 96 0.07 -4.10 6.75
N ARG A 97 1.37 -3.96 6.64
CA ARG A 97 2.03 -2.66 6.67
C ARG A 97 2.52 -2.32 5.28
N VAL A 98 2.10 -1.16 4.77
CA VAL A 98 2.66 -0.59 3.55
C VAL A 98 3.59 0.54 3.95
N LEU A 99 4.85 0.44 3.59
CA LEU A 99 5.85 1.46 3.90
C LEU A 99 6.33 2.11 2.62
N ILE A 100 6.18 3.43 2.56
CA ILE A 100 6.62 4.25 1.44
C ILE A 100 7.75 5.13 1.91
N SER A 101 8.86 5.12 1.18
CA SER A 101 10.00 6.00 1.47
C SER A 101 10.33 6.79 0.21
N ILE A 102 10.42 8.12 0.35
CA ILE A 102 10.69 9.02 -0.77
C ILE A 102 11.86 9.91 -0.40
N PRO A 103 12.91 9.96 -1.24
CA PRO A 103 14.01 10.89 -1.02
C PRO A 103 13.55 12.33 -1.28
N LEU A 104 13.98 13.22 -0.43
CA LEU A 104 13.68 14.65 -0.56
C LEU A 104 14.81 15.43 -1.22
#